data_92d43fc1ef74e174c37b37b7889e8df5
#
_entry.id   92d43fc1ef74e174c37b37b7889e8df5
#
_cell.length_a   1.000
_cell.length_b   1.000
_cell.length_c   1.000
_cell.angle_alpha   90.00
_cell.angle_beta   90.00
_cell.angle_gamma   90.00
#
_symmetry.space_group_name_H-M   'P 1'
#
loop_
_entity.id
_entity.type
_entity.pdbx_description
1 polymer ?
#
loop_
_entity_poly.entity_id
_entity_poly.type
_entity_poly.pdbx_seq_one_letter_code
_entity_poly.pdbx_strand_id
1 'polypeptide(L)'
;MTHVTTEVVSCRSDDGIDLAGALFLPDGKMSRTAIALFPGTGSEFYQPFFALICPVLAEAGYATLAMNRRDHGQFFGYYPLHDAAMDQGLGLDFLAARGAEQIVLGGHSYGTVTAPYYVAETDDPRVKALLLYAALGDLRRGSMLMAGGEAPYREMVRQAREKIAAGKGDEIYVNPPMVPGDMPLPHRYDIFLDKRGPESRAVPADLIRHVGDRPLLAIRDPADPFPATLPPAREQLEAANANLTYCLLEKRQPRTSRPSAHYFDGREPEIVALTLQWLAKLGLAPN
;
A
#
# COMPACT_ATOMS: atom_id res chain seq x y z
N MET A 1 -17.58 -14.23 20.99
CA MET A 1 -16.86 -13.18 20.25
C MET A 1 -15.43 -13.24 20.70
N THR A 2 -14.49 -13.30 19.78
CA THR A 2 -13.05 -13.22 20.08
C THR A 2 -12.75 -11.84 20.64
N HIS A 3 -12.05 -11.75 21.74
CA HIS A 3 -11.63 -10.47 22.33
C HIS A 3 -10.39 -9.97 21.57
N VAL A 4 -10.41 -8.73 21.08
CA VAL A 4 -9.24 -8.14 20.40
C VAL A 4 -8.47 -7.25 21.36
N THR A 5 -7.19 -7.58 21.56
CA THR A 5 -6.25 -6.71 22.27
C THR A 5 -5.48 -5.87 21.25
N THR A 6 -5.38 -4.58 21.49
CA THR A 6 -4.62 -3.66 20.61
C THR A 6 -3.39 -3.14 21.34
N GLU A 7 -2.22 -3.27 20.70
CA GLU A 7 -0.95 -2.74 21.18
C GLU A 7 -0.43 -1.66 20.21
N VAL A 8 -0.03 -0.51 20.70
CA VAL A 8 0.78 0.43 19.92
C VAL A 8 2.22 -0.04 19.96
N VAL A 9 2.82 -0.19 18.80
CA VAL A 9 4.17 -0.77 18.64
C VAL A 9 5.09 0.20 17.91
N SER A 10 6.38 0.05 18.10
CA SER A 10 7.41 0.78 17.36
C SER A 10 8.52 -0.20 16.96
N CYS A 11 8.93 -0.13 15.69
CA CYS A 11 10.08 -0.84 15.16
C CYS A 11 11.14 0.19 14.75
N ARG A 12 12.40 -0.07 15.08
CA ARG A 12 13.50 0.81 14.74
C ARG A 12 14.30 0.26 13.57
N SER A 13 14.48 1.06 12.53
CA SER A 13 15.32 0.70 11.39
C SER A 13 16.81 0.80 11.73
N ASP A 14 17.65 0.16 10.93
CA ASP A 14 19.12 0.16 11.12
C ASP A 14 19.72 1.58 11.05
N ASP A 15 19.11 2.48 10.27
CA ASP A 15 19.48 3.89 10.18
C ASP A 15 18.82 4.78 11.26
N GLY A 16 18.13 4.15 12.23
CA GLY A 16 17.66 4.80 13.44
C GLY A 16 16.31 5.48 13.37
N ILE A 17 15.51 5.22 12.32
CA ILE A 17 14.14 5.74 12.19
C ILE A 17 13.18 4.85 12.99
N ASP A 18 12.36 5.46 13.85
CA ASP A 18 11.32 4.76 14.59
C ASP A 18 10.00 4.76 13.78
N LEU A 19 9.50 3.55 13.48
CA LEU A 19 8.31 3.32 12.69
C LEU A 19 7.19 2.81 13.59
N ALA A 20 6.16 3.63 13.78
CA ALA A 20 5.03 3.30 14.64
C ALA A 20 4.01 2.42 13.92
N GLY A 21 3.28 1.62 14.70
CA GLY A 21 2.19 0.78 14.22
C GLY A 21 1.20 0.41 15.32
N ALA A 22 0.17 -0.33 14.94
CA ALA A 22 -0.78 -0.96 15.85
C ALA A 22 -0.88 -2.45 15.53
N LEU A 23 -0.71 -3.28 16.55
CA LEU A 23 -0.89 -4.72 16.49
C LEU A 23 -2.23 -5.09 17.15
N PHE A 24 -3.08 -5.79 16.41
CA PHE A 24 -4.36 -6.30 16.85
C PHE A 24 -4.27 -7.81 17.04
N LEU A 25 -4.47 -8.27 18.25
CA LEU A 25 -4.28 -9.66 18.65
C LEU A 25 -5.61 -10.35 19.00
N PRO A 26 -5.95 -11.48 18.37
CA PRO A 26 -7.07 -12.31 18.76
C PRO A 26 -6.81 -12.93 20.15
N ASP A 27 -7.69 -12.67 21.12
CA ASP A 27 -7.56 -13.14 22.51
C ASP A 27 -6.15 -12.89 23.13
N GLY A 28 -5.51 -11.78 22.73
CA GLY A 28 -4.17 -11.41 23.20
C GLY A 28 -3.04 -12.32 22.68
N LYS A 29 -3.26 -13.12 21.64
CA LYS A 29 -2.30 -14.12 21.14
C LYS A 29 -1.90 -13.86 19.69
N MET A 30 -0.64 -14.17 19.36
CA MET A 30 -0.20 -14.23 17.97
C MET A 30 -0.83 -15.43 17.28
N SER A 31 -1.27 -15.24 16.03
CA SER A 31 -1.69 -16.32 15.16
C SER A 31 -0.52 -16.86 14.33
N ARG A 32 -0.63 -18.11 13.91
CA ARG A 32 0.38 -18.76 13.03
C ARG A 32 0.50 -18.01 11.70
N THR A 33 -0.64 -17.67 11.09
CA THR A 33 -0.71 -16.80 9.92
C THR A 33 -1.11 -15.41 10.37
N ALA A 34 -0.22 -14.43 10.21
CA ALA A 34 -0.47 -13.02 10.53
C ALA A 34 -0.67 -12.18 9.26
N ILE A 35 -1.30 -11.02 9.41
CA ILE A 35 -1.51 -10.06 8.32
C ILE A 35 -0.71 -8.79 8.64
N ALA A 36 0.12 -8.34 7.70
CA ALA A 36 0.86 -7.08 7.80
C ALA A 36 0.35 -6.11 6.72
N LEU A 37 -0.15 -4.94 7.12
CA LEU A 37 -0.72 -3.94 6.24
C LEU A 37 0.00 -2.61 6.36
N PHE A 38 0.28 -1.99 5.20
CA PHE A 38 1.02 -0.74 5.11
C PHE A 38 0.21 0.36 4.41
N PRO A 39 0.30 1.63 4.87
CA PRO A 39 -0.52 2.73 4.37
C PRO A 39 -0.13 3.18 2.96
N GLY A 40 -0.99 4.00 2.37
CA GLY A 40 -0.80 4.65 1.08
C GLY A 40 -0.02 5.96 1.16
N THR A 41 -0.07 6.71 0.07
CA THR A 41 0.52 8.06 -0.05
C THR A 41 -0.09 9.01 0.97
N GLY A 42 0.75 9.66 1.78
CA GLY A 42 0.29 10.65 2.77
C GLY A 42 -0.58 10.07 3.89
N SER A 43 -0.62 8.74 4.02
CA SER A 43 -1.46 8.02 4.98
C SER A 43 -0.64 7.46 6.14
N GLU A 44 -1.33 7.03 7.19
CA GLU A 44 -0.78 6.56 8.46
C GLU A 44 -1.47 5.26 8.89
N PHE A 45 -0.82 4.45 9.74
CA PHE A 45 -1.37 3.20 10.28
C PHE A 45 -2.70 3.36 11.03
N TYR A 46 -3.01 4.55 11.55
CA TYR A 46 -4.25 4.87 12.27
C TYR A 46 -5.35 5.50 11.40
N GLN A 47 -5.18 5.55 10.08
CA GLN A 47 -6.25 6.00 9.17
C GLN A 47 -7.49 5.11 9.31
N PRO A 48 -8.71 5.66 9.10
CA PRO A 48 -9.96 4.93 9.30
C PRO A 48 -9.99 3.55 8.63
N PHE A 49 -9.42 3.44 7.43
CA PHE A 49 -9.33 2.16 6.73
C PHE A 49 -8.71 1.06 7.62
N PHE A 50 -7.53 1.29 8.21
CA PHE A 50 -6.85 0.29 9.06
C PHE A 50 -7.55 0.13 10.41
N ALA A 51 -7.97 1.25 11.01
CA ALA A 51 -8.68 1.23 12.30
C ALA A 51 -10.00 0.44 12.25
N LEU A 52 -10.63 0.33 11.07
CA LEU A 52 -11.90 -0.37 10.89
C LEU A 52 -11.71 -1.82 10.45
N ILE A 53 -10.73 -2.13 9.61
CA ILE A 53 -10.56 -3.51 9.09
C ILE A 53 -9.67 -4.39 9.97
N CYS A 54 -8.60 -3.85 10.56
CA CYS A 54 -7.65 -4.66 11.32
C CYS A 54 -8.26 -5.34 12.56
N PRO A 55 -9.09 -4.66 13.37
CA PRO A 55 -9.79 -5.32 14.47
C PRO A 55 -10.69 -6.48 14.00
N VAL A 56 -11.41 -6.30 12.88
CA VAL A 56 -12.32 -7.34 12.37
C VAL A 56 -11.56 -8.55 11.82
N LEU A 57 -10.38 -8.34 11.20
CA LEU A 57 -9.48 -9.43 10.81
C LEU A 57 -8.95 -10.16 12.06
N ALA A 58 -8.66 -9.43 13.14
CA ALA A 58 -8.25 -10.04 14.41
C ALA A 58 -9.41 -10.79 15.09
N GLU A 59 -10.63 -10.29 15.04
CA GLU A 59 -11.84 -11.05 15.50
C GLU A 59 -12.00 -12.38 14.75
N ALA A 60 -11.59 -12.42 13.48
CA ALA A 60 -11.55 -13.64 12.67
C ALA A 60 -10.35 -14.56 12.96
N GLY A 61 -9.48 -14.18 13.91
CA GLY A 61 -8.38 -14.99 14.40
C GLY A 61 -6.99 -14.61 13.86
N TYR A 62 -6.87 -13.64 12.95
CA TYR A 62 -5.58 -13.23 12.37
C TYR A 62 -4.94 -12.10 13.18
N ALA A 63 -3.80 -12.34 13.82
CA ALA A 63 -2.99 -11.24 14.33
C ALA A 63 -2.68 -10.28 13.18
N THR A 64 -3.05 -9.02 13.32
CA THR A 64 -2.99 -8.05 12.23
C THR A 64 -2.15 -6.83 12.66
N LEU A 65 -1.10 -6.54 11.92
CA LEU A 65 -0.24 -5.38 12.10
C LEU A 65 -0.56 -4.33 11.04
N ALA A 66 -0.93 -3.12 11.46
CA ALA A 66 -0.90 -1.93 10.62
C ALA A 66 0.31 -1.10 11.04
N MET A 67 1.25 -0.80 10.12
CA MET A 67 2.51 -0.12 10.47
C MET A 67 2.88 0.93 9.41
N ASN A 68 3.43 2.05 9.87
CA ASN A 68 3.99 3.07 9.00
C ASN A 68 5.29 2.58 8.34
N ARG A 69 5.56 3.10 7.15
CA ARG A 69 6.89 3.15 6.55
C ARG A 69 7.48 4.54 6.79
N ARG A 70 8.78 4.73 6.58
CA ARG A 70 9.45 6.03 6.72
C ARG A 70 8.83 7.15 5.88
N ASP A 71 8.21 6.81 4.76
CA ASP A 71 7.54 7.75 3.85
C ASP A 71 6.06 8.01 4.19
N HIS A 72 5.63 7.72 5.43
CA HIS A 72 4.25 7.96 5.87
C HIS A 72 3.91 9.45 5.98
N GLY A 73 2.62 9.78 5.96
CA GLY A 73 2.14 11.14 6.14
C GLY A 73 2.79 12.13 5.16
N GLN A 74 3.26 13.23 5.67
CA GLN A 74 3.93 14.29 4.90
C GLN A 74 5.31 13.90 4.36
N PHE A 75 5.91 12.81 4.83
CA PHE A 75 7.24 12.36 4.40
C PHE A 75 7.25 11.56 3.10
N PHE A 76 6.10 11.35 2.47
CA PHE A 76 5.99 10.60 1.21
C PHE A 76 6.96 11.09 0.13
N GLY A 77 7.14 12.37 0.01
CA GLY A 77 8.02 13.00 -0.98
C GLY A 77 9.48 13.15 -0.54
N TYR A 78 9.91 12.55 0.59
CA TYR A 78 11.25 12.73 1.15
C TYR A 78 12.13 11.47 1.06
N TYR A 79 11.54 10.30 0.98
CA TYR A 79 12.25 9.03 0.97
C TYR A 79 12.03 8.28 -0.34
N PRO A 80 13.05 7.61 -0.88
CA PRO A 80 12.92 6.84 -2.12
C PRO A 80 12.02 5.62 -1.94
N LEU A 81 11.51 5.09 -3.06
CA LEU A 81 10.67 3.91 -3.09
C LEU A 81 11.34 2.70 -2.42
N HIS A 82 12.62 2.48 -2.71
CA HIS A 82 13.37 1.34 -2.18
C HIS A 82 13.37 1.35 -0.65
N ASP A 83 13.83 2.43 -0.03
CA ASP A 83 13.94 2.52 1.43
C ASP A 83 12.58 2.35 2.11
N ALA A 84 11.54 3.04 1.57
CA ALA A 84 10.19 2.94 2.08
C ALA A 84 9.59 1.53 1.92
N ALA A 85 9.94 0.80 0.86
CA ALA A 85 9.49 -0.57 0.67
C ALA A 85 10.22 -1.54 1.62
N MET A 86 11.53 -1.35 1.84
CA MET A 86 12.33 -2.21 2.73
C MET A 86 11.90 -2.11 4.20
N ASP A 87 11.34 -0.98 4.64
CA ASP A 87 10.78 -0.84 5.99
C ASP A 87 9.72 -1.90 6.33
N GLN A 88 9.08 -2.49 5.32
CA GLN A 88 8.10 -3.55 5.55
C GLN A 88 8.73 -4.78 6.21
N GLY A 89 10.01 -5.06 5.92
CA GLY A 89 10.77 -6.13 6.56
C GLY A 89 10.78 -6.04 8.08
N LEU A 90 10.86 -4.81 8.63
CA LEU A 90 10.81 -4.58 10.08
C LEU A 90 9.49 -5.07 10.70
N GLY A 91 8.36 -4.79 10.02
CA GLY A 91 7.06 -5.29 10.47
C GLY A 91 6.96 -6.81 10.39
N LEU A 92 7.54 -7.42 9.34
CA LEU A 92 7.57 -8.87 9.19
C LEU A 92 8.47 -9.52 10.24
N ASP A 93 9.63 -8.95 10.53
CA ASP A 93 10.55 -9.40 11.58
C ASP A 93 9.90 -9.32 12.96
N PHE A 94 9.19 -8.22 13.23
CA PHE A 94 8.44 -8.03 14.46
C PHE A 94 7.36 -9.10 14.65
N LEU A 95 6.58 -9.42 13.61
CA LEU A 95 5.57 -10.47 13.66
C LEU A 95 6.20 -11.87 13.85
N ALA A 96 7.26 -12.17 13.12
CA ALA A 96 7.97 -13.43 13.22
C ALA A 96 8.62 -13.65 14.60
N ALA A 97 9.22 -12.60 15.17
CA ALA A 97 9.79 -12.64 16.53
C ALA A 97 8.73 -12.91 17.62
N ARG A 98 7.46 -12.60 17.33
CA ARG A 98 6.31 -12.90 18.19
C ARG A 98 5.63 -14.23 17.91
N GLY A 99 6.10 -15.01 16.94
CA GLY A 99 5.64 -16.37 16.67
C GLY A 99 4.79 -16.55 15.41
N ALA A 100 4.64 -15.52 14.56
CA ALA A 100 4.04 -15.72 13.24
C ALA A 100 4.96 -16.53 12.33
N GLU A 101 4.44 -17.62 11.74
CA GLU A 101 5.20 -18.48 10.81
C GLU A 101 4.93 -18.11 9.35
N GLN A 102 3.74 -17.58 9.07
CA GLN A 102 3.29 -17.21 7.75
C GLN A 102 2.76 -15.77 7.79
N ILE A 103 3.07 -14.98 6.77
CA ILE A 103 2.62 -13.59 6.71
C ILE A 103 1.90 -13.35 5.40
N VAL A 104 0.72 -12.75 5.49
CA VAL A 104 0.01 -12.16 4.37
C VAL A 104 0.37 -10.67 4.36
N LEU A 105 1.16 -10.28 3.37
CA LEU A 105 1.66 -8.91 3.25
C LEU A 105 0.71 -8.10 2.35
N GLY A 106 0.43 -6.87 2.71
CA GLY A 106 -0.40 -6.03 1.86
C GLY A 106 -0.39 -4.57 2.24
N GLY A 107 -1.25 -3.84 1.58
CA GLY A 107 -1.42 -2.43 1.88
C GLY A 107 -2.58 -1.81 1.12
N HIS A 108 -2.78 -0.54 1.42
CA HIS A 108 -3.78 0.30 0.81
C HIS A 108 -3.12 1.30 -0.15
N SER A 109 -3.71 1.53 -1.33
CA SER A 109 -3.23 2.56 -2.27
C SER A 109 -1.75 2.37 -2.62
N TYR A 110 -0.85 3.30 -2.29
CA TYR A 110 0.59 3.16 -2.52
C TYR A 110 1.20 1.95 -1.80
N GLY A 111 0.59 1.45 -0.72
CA GLY A 111 0.95 0.18 -0.11
C GLY A 111 0.84 -1.00 -1.07
N THR A 112 0.00 -0.91 -2.12
CA THR A 112 -0.13 -1.91 -3.17
C THR A 112 1.02 -1.88 -4.20
N VAL A 113 1.88 -0.87 -4.13
CA VAL A 113 3.14 -0.78 -4.87
C VAL A 113 4.29 -1.32 -4.04
N THR A 114 4.37 -0.86 -2.78
CA THR A 114 5.52 -1.20 -1.91
C THR A 114 5.52 -2.64 -1.46
N ALA A 115 4.36 -3.28 -1.25
CA ALA A 115 4.29 -4.69 -0.86
C ALA A 115 4.84 -5.64 -1.94
N PRO A 116 4.40 -5.60 -3.20
CA PRO A 116 5.02 -6.41 -4.24
C PRO A 116 6.47 -5.97 -4.55
N TYR A 117 6.82 -4.68 -4.38
CA TYR A 117 8.22 -4.24 -4.51
C TYR A 117 9.12 -4.95 -3.49
N TYR A 118 8.73 -4.97 -2.21
CA TYR A 118 9.47 -5.67 -1.16
C TYR A 118 9.67 -7.15 -1.50
N VAL A 119 8.61 -7.83 -1.91
CA VAL A 119 8.69 -9.26 -2.27
C VAL A 119 9.56 -9.49 -3.50
N ALA A 120 9.47 -8.65 -4.53
CA ALA A 120 10.29 -8.75 -5.73
C ALA A 120 11.79 -8.55 -5.46
N GLU A 121 12.15 -7.71 -4.47
CA GLU A 121 13.54 -7.46 -4.07
C GLU A 121 14.11 -8.53 -3.13
N THR A 122 13.28 -9.11 -2.26
CA THR A 122 13.77 -9.95 -1.15
C THR A 122 13.44 -11.42 -1.31
N ASP A 123 12.40 -11.75 -2.08
CA ASP A 123 11.79 -13.08 -2.14
C ASP A 123 11.52 -13.69 -0.75
N ASP A 124 11.15 -12.86 0.23
CA ASP A 124 10.97 -13.25 1.63
C ASP A 124 10.05 -14.48 1.76
N PRO A 125 10.55 -15.63 2.23
CA PRO A 125 9.80 -16.88 2.25
C PRO A 125 8.65 -16.88 3.27
N ARG A 126 8.63 -15.94 4.22
CA ARG A 126 7.54 -15.77 5.18
C ARG A 126 6.28 -15.24 4.52
N VAL A 127 6.42 -14.46 3.44
CA VAL A 127 5.28 -13.90 2.70
C VAL A 127 4.65 -15.01 1.86
N LYS A 128 3.42 -15.39 2.20
CA LYS A 128 2.67 -16.47 1.54
C LYS A 128 1.65 -15.94 0.53
N ALA A 129 1.18 -14.72 0.69
CA ALA A 129 0.19 -14.10 -0.18
C ALA A 129 0.25 -12.57 -0.08
N LEU A 130 -0.35 -11.87 -1.04
CA LEU A 130 -0.37 -10.42 -1.10
C LEU A 130 -1.81 -9.88 -1.13
N LEU A 131 -2.07 -8.80 -0.35
CA LEU A 131 -3.34 -8.07 -0.31
C LEU A 131 -3.17 -6.66 -0.87
N LEU A 132 -3.91 -6.34 -1.94
CA LEU A 132 -3.80 -5.09 -2.68
C LEU A 132 -5.13 -4.32 -2.59
N TYR A 133 -5.33 -3.53 -1.55
CA TYR A 133 -6.53 -2.73 -1.32
C TYR A 133 -6.44 -1.39 -2.06
N ALA A 134 -7.44 -1.04 -2.85
CA ALA A 134 -7.40 0.07 -3.81
C ALA A 134 -6.19 -0.03 -4.75
N ALA A 135 -6.07 -1.21 -5.40
CA ALA A 135 -4.93 -1.56 -6.24
C ALA A 135 -4.65 -0.51 -7.31
N LEU A 136 -3.42 -0.02 -7.33
CA LEU A 136 -2.96 0.98 -8.28
C LEU A 136 -2.45 0.34 -9.58
N GLY A 137 -2.56 1.08 -10.68
CA GLY A 137 -1.84 0.83 -11.91
C GLY A 137 -0.52 1.61 -11.99
N ASP A 138 -0.09 1.94 -13.21
CA ASP A 138 1.16 2.68 -13.45
C ASP A 138 1.10 4.10 -12.86
N LEU A 139 1.92 4.35 -11.84
CA LEU A 139 1.98 5.66 -11.17
C LEU A 139 2.51 6.77 -12.08
N ARG A 140 3.33 6.46 -13.07
CA ARG A 140 3.83 7.43 -14.06
C ARG A 140 2.65 7.97 -14.87
N ARG A 141 1.78 7.06 -15.33
CA ARG A 141 0.54 7.44 -16.02
C ARG A 141 -0.41 8.22 -15.10
N GLY A 142 -0.57 7.76 -13.86
CA GLY A 142 -1.35 8.48 -12.85
C GLY A 142 -0.83 9.90 -12.66
N SER A 143 0.49 10.08 -12.55
CA SER A 143 1.14 11.39 -12.40
C SER A 143 0.96 12.27 -13.64
N MET A 144 1.02 11.70 -14.84
CA MET A 144 0.75 12.43 -16.08
C MET A 144 -0.70 12.96 -16.13
N LEU A 145 -1.67 12.14 -15.73
CA LEU A 145 -3.08 12.57 -15.68
C LEU A 145 -3.30 13.67 -14.64
N MET A 146 -2.66 13.54 -13.46
CA MET A 146 -2.74 14.55 -12.39
C MET A 146 -2.08 15.88 -12.78
N ALA A 147 -1.00 15.83 -13.57
CA ALA A 147 -0.34 17.02 -14.08
C ALA A 147 -1.18 17.78 -15.14
N GLY A 148 -2.31 17.20 -15.57
CA GLY A 148 -3.14 17.78 -16.63
C GLY A 148 -2.74 17.35 -18.04
N GLY A 149 -1.95 16.27 -18.16
CA GLY A 149 -1.55 15.66 -19.42
C GLY A 149 -0.04 15.50 -19.60
N GLU A 150 0.33 15.02 -20.79
CA GLU A 150 1.73 14.65 -21.08
C GLU A 150 2.67 15.87 -21.10
N ALA A 151 2.27 16.99 -21.65
CA ALA A 151 3.14 18.16 -21.77
C ALA A 151 3.50 18.78 -20.42
N PRO A 152 2.55 19.04 -19.48
CA PRO A 152 2.89 19.48 -18.13
C PRO A 152 3.73 18.44 -17.35
N TYR A 153 3.45 17.16 -17.51
CA TYR A 153 4.24 16.11 -16.86
C TYR A 153 5.70 16.09 -17.36
N ARG A 154 5.92 16.17 -18.68
CA ARG A 154 7.26 16.27 -19.26
C ARG A 154 8.01 17.50 -18.74
N GLU A 155 7.33 18.63 -18.57
CA GLU A 155 7.93 19.83 -18.01
C GLU A 155 8.35 19.63 -16.55
N MET A 156 7.53 18.98 -15.72
CA MET A 156 7.90 18.62 -14.34
C MET A 156 9.13 17.70 -14.30
N VAL A 157 9.18 16.69 -15.18
CA VAL A 157 10.33 15.79 -15.30
C VAL A 157 11.60 16.56 -15.72
N ARG A 158 11.49 17.47 -16.69
CA ARG A 158 12.60 18.33 -17.15
C ARG A 158 13.14 19.18 -15.99
N GLN A 159 12.25 19.88 -15.27
CA GLN A 159 12.62 20.70 -14.11
C GLN A 159 13.32 19.88 -13.03
N ALA A 160 12.78 18.69 -12.71
CA ALA A 160 13.38 17.81 -11.71
C ALA A 160 14.81 17.39 -12.13
N ARG A 161 15.01 17.01 -13.39
CA ARG A 161 16.34 16.65 -13.93
C ARG A 161 17.32 17.82 -13.88
N GLU A 162 16.89 19.03 -14.22
CA GLU A 162 17.71 20.23 -14.14
C GLU A 162 18.12 20.56 -12.70
N LYS A 163 17.19 20.45 -11.75
CA LYS A 163 17.47 20.62 -10.32
C LYS A 163 18.50 19.61 -9.82
N ILE A 164 18.35 18.35 -10.17
CA ILE A 164 19.30 17.29 -9.80
C ILE A 164 20.68 17.57 -10.42
N ALA A 165 20.73 17.93 -11.70
CA ALA A 165 21.99 18.26 -12.37
C ALA A 165 22.70 19.48 -11.76
N ALA A 166 21.94 20.42 -11.17
CA ALA A 166 22.47 21.58 -10.44
C ALA A 166 22.82 21.28 -8.98
N GLY A 167 22.76 20.03 -8.51
CA GLY A 167 23.00 19.66 -7.11
C GLY A 167 21.90 20.09 -6.14
N LYS A 168 20.69 20.32 -6.65
CA LYS A 168 19.50 20.80 -5.91
C LYS A 168 18.32 19.82 -5.97
N GLY A 169 18.62 18.53 -6.10
CA GLY A 169 17.61 17.49 -6.15
C GLY A 169 16.77 17.39 -4.88
N ASP A 170 17.32 17.82 -3.77
CA ASP A 170 16.68 17.85 -2.43
C ASP A 170 15.78 19.08 -2.20
N GLU A 171 15.79 20.08 -3.10
CA GLU A 171 14.81 21.18 -3.04
C GLU A 171 13.40 20.62 -3.19
N ILE A 172 12.47 21.28 -2.46
CA ILE A 172 11.08 20.83 -2.37
C ILE A 172 10.22 21.65 -3.33
N TYR A 173 9.33 20.96 -4.03
CA TYR A 173 8.18 21.58 -4.66
C TYR A 173 6.89 20.97 -4.10
N VAL A 174 5.79 21.67 -4.25
CA VAL A 174 4.48 21.22 -3.77
C VAL A 174 3.63 20.77 -4.97
N ASN A 175 3.33 19.49 -5.03
CA ASN A 175 2.39 18.96 -6.02
C ASN A 175 0.98 19.51 -5.76
N PRO A 176 0.24 19.87 -6.80
CA PRO A 176 -1.18 20.09 -6.64
C PRO A 176 -1.88 18.83 -6.10
N PRO A 177 -3.00 18.97 -5.38
CA PRO A 177 -3.73 17.83 -4.85
C PRO A 177 -4.15 16.86 -5.96
N MET A 178 -4.09 15.55 -5.66
CA MET A 178 -4.42 14.48 -6.60
C MET A 178 -5.89 14.51 -7.05
N VAL A 179 -6.76 14.94 -6.16
CA VAL A 179 -8.19 15.16 -6.44
C VAL A 179 -8.62 16.45 -5.76
N PRO A 180 -9.68 17.14 -6.25
CA PRO A 180 -10.20 18.34 -5.61
C PRO A 180 -10.54 18.08 -4.14
N GLY A 181 -10.04 18.93 -3.24
CA GLY A 181 -10.24 18.82 -1.80
C GLY A 181 -9.25 17.94 -1.04
N ASP A 182 -8.32 17.31 -1.73
CA ASP A 182 -7.19 16.59 -1.13
C ASP A 182 -6.05 17.56 -0.75
N MET A 183 -5.11 17.09 0.09
CA MET A 183 -3.97 17.91 0.48
C MET A 183 -2.87 17.88 -0.57
N PRO A 184 -2.22 19.03 -0.87
CA PRO A 184 -1.00 19.05 -1.66
C PRO A 184 0.11 18.34 -0.89
N LEU A 185 0.91 17.54 -1.58
CA LEU A 185 2.03 16.82 -0.98
C LEU A 185 3.36 17.46 -1.40
N PRO A 186 4.23 17.82 -0.44
CA PRO A 186 5.57 18.25 -0.75
C PRO A 186 6.40 17.08 -1.27
N HIS A 187 7.21 17.34 -2.30
CA HIS A 187 8.15 16.37 -2.86
C HIS A 187 9.51 17.02 -3.09
N ARG A 188 10.56 16.30 -2.83
CA ARG A 188 11.89 16.59 -3.38
C ARG A 188 11.90 16.24 -4.87
N TYR A 189 12.69 16.97 -5.66
CA TYR A 189 12.76 16.70 -7.11
C TYR A 189 13.32 15.30 -7.43
N ASP A 190 14.34 14.84 -6.68
CA ASP A 190 14.91 13.51 -6.84
C ASP A 190 13.88 12.40 -6.48
N ILE A 191 13.12 12.57 -5.40
CA ILE A 191 12.09 11.61 -4.98
C ILE A 191 10.89 11.61 -5.94
N PHE A 192 10.57 12.75 -6.56
CA PHE A 192 9.58 12.77 -7.63
C PHE A 192 9.99 11.86 -8.79
N LEU A 193 11.24 11.95 -9.27
CA LEU A 193 11.70 11.09 -10.35
C LEU A 193 11.75 9.62 -9.94
N ASP A 194 12.20 9.31 -8.72
CA ASP A 194 12.25 7.97 -8.17
C ASP A 194 10.86 7.30 -8.16
N LYS A 195 9.86 7.99 -7.62
CA LYS A 195 8.52 7.40 -7.42
C LYS A 195 7.56 7.58 -8.60
N ARG A 196 7.76 8.62 -9.42
CA ARG A 196 6.76 9.06 -10.42
C ARG A 196 7.36 9.43 -11.78
N GLY A 197 8.68 9.41 -11.90
CA GLY A 197 9.39 9.73 -13.14
C GLY A 197 9.24 8.63 -14.18
N PRO A 198 9.70 8.89 -15.43
CA PRO A 198 9.61 7.92 -16.52
C PRO A 198 10.33 6.60 -16.25
N GLU A 199 11.42 6.65 -15.49
CA GLU A 199 12.25 5.49 -15.11
C GLU A 199 11.85 4.88 -13.76
N SER A 200 10.78 5.36 -13.13
CA SER A 200 10.31 4.87 -11.85
C SER A 200 9.99 3.38 -11.89
N ARG A 201 10.42 2.67 -10.86
CA ARG A 201 10.06 1.26 -10.63
C ARG A 201 8.71 1.09 -9.95
N ALA A 202 7.99 2.15 -9.64
CA ALA A 202 6.65 2.13 -9.03
C ALA A 202 5.57 1.75 -10.05
N VAL A 203 5.71 0.58 -10.67
CA VAL A 203 4.80 0.04 -11.69
C VAL A 203 4.26 -1.31 -11.21
N PRO A 204 3.10 -1.34 -10.55
CA PRO A 204 2.56 -2.56 -9.95
C PRO A 204 2.50 -3.76 -10.89
N ALA A 205 2.08 -3.56 -12.15
CA ALA A 205 2.03 -4.65 -13.13
C ALA A 205 3.40 -5.28 -13.43
N ASP A 206 4.49 -4.51 -13.35
CA ASP A 206 5.84 -5.05 -13.51
C ASP A 206 6.29 -5.75 -12.22
N LEU A 207 6.00 -5.16 -11.07
CA LEU A 207 6.38 -5.71 -9.77
C LEU A 207 5.73 -7.07 -9.48
N ILE A 208 4.42 -7.22 -9.75
CA ILE A 208 3.72 -8.48 -9.49
C ILE A 208 4.15 -9.64 -10.40
N ARG A 209 4.90 -9.41 -11.47
CA ARG A 209 5.55 -10.48 -12.26
C ARG A 209 6.68 -11.16 -11.51
N HIS A 210 7.24 -10.47 -10.52
CA HIS A 210 8.45 -10.90 -9.80
C HIS A 210 8.17 -11.36 -8.35
N VAL A 211 6.91 -11.58 -8.00
CA VAL A 211 6.54 -12.08 -6.66
C VAL A 211 6.49 -13.62 -6.55
N GLY A 212 6.98 -14.31 -7.57
CA GLY A 212 6.91 -15.78 -7.65
C GLY A 212 5.47 -16.28 -7.80
N ASP A 213 5.22 -17.48 -7.29
CA ASP A 213 3.91 -18.14 -7.36
C ASP A 213 2.93 -17.69 -6.27
N ARG A 214 3.24 -16.61 -5.54
CA ARG A 214 2.40 -16.09 -4.46
C ARG A 214 1.05 -15.64 -4.99
N PRO A 215 -0.06 -16.11 -4.39
CA PRO A 215 -1.38 -15.60 -4.74
C PRO A 215 -1.54 -14.13 -4.33
N LEU A 216 -2.27 -13.37 -5.14
CA LEU A 216 -2.57 -11.96 -4.90
C LEU A 216 -4.08 -11.75 -4.92
N LEU A 217 -4.58 -10.93 -3.98
CA LEU A 217 -5.95 -10.43 -4.00
C LEU A 217 -5.92 -8.92 -4.20
N ALA A 218 -6.46 -8.42 -5.30
CA ALA A 218 -6.70 -7.00 -5.51
C ALA A 218 -8.18 -6.71 -5.33
N ILE A 219 -8.49 -5.72 -4.50
CA ILE A 219 -9.87 -5.23 -4.29
C ILE A 219 -9.92 -3.76 -4.66
N ARG A 220 -10.95 -3.37 -5.42
CA ARG A 220 -11.16 -1.99 -5.83
C ARG A 220 -12.64 -1.62 -5.80
N ASP A 221 -12.94 -0.38 -5.38
CA ASP A 221 -14.25 0.23 -5.57
C ASP A 221 -14.33 0.86 -6.98
N PRO A 222 -15.38 0.58 -7.78
CA PRO A 222 -15.52 1.16 -9.12
C PRO A 222 -15.71 2.68 -9.12
N ALA A 223 -16.08 3.28 -7.98
CA ALA A 223 -16.22 4.72 -7.81
C ALA A 223 -14.94 5.42 -7.35
N ASP A 224 -13.83 4.69 -7.20
CA ASP A 224 -12.53 5.26 -6.82
C ASP A 224 -12.07 6.30 -7.86
N PRO A 225 -11.91 7.59 -7.46
CA PRO A 225 -11.62 8.66 -8.39
C PRO A 225 -10.13 8.81 -8.74
N PHE A 226 -9.24 8.08 -8.06
CA PHE A 226 -7.81 8.28 -8.27
C PHE A 226 -7.35 7.83 -9.66
N PRO A 227 -6.63 8.71 -10.41
CA PRO A 227 -6.21 8.42 -11.78
C PRO A 227 -5.43 7.12 -11.96
N ALA A 228 -4.60 6.76 -10.98
CA ALA A 228 -3.80 5.54 -11.03
C ALA A 228 -4.64 4.24 -10.89
N THR A 229 -5.92 4.33 -10.47
CA THR A 229 -6.82 3.18 -10.39
C THR A 229 -7.69 3.00 -11.62
N LEU A 230 -7.69 3.98 -12.54
CA LEU A 230 -8.55 3.98 -13.72
C LEU A 230 -8.01 3.02 -14.81
N PRO A 231 -8.87 2.60 -15.77
CA PRO A 231 -8.42 1.80 -16.91
C PRO A 231 -7.18 2.40 -17.60
N PRO A 232 -6.23 1.57 -18.06
CA PRO A 232 -6.23 0.12 -18.11
C PRO A 232 -5.55 -0.58 -16.92
N ALA A 233 -5.58 -0.01 -15.70
CA ALA A 233 -4.86 -0.55 -14.54
C ALA A 233 -5.24 -2.01 -14.23
N ARG A 234 -6.54 -2.35 -14.27
CA ARG A 234 -7.03 -3.70 -14.02
C ARG A 234 -6.48 -4.69 -15.06
N GLU A 235 -6.66 -4.39 -16.32
CA GLU A 235 -6.26 -5.25 -17.43
C GLU A 235 -4.74 -5.51 -17.42
N GLN A 236 -3.96 -4.49 -17.07
CA GLN A 236 -2.51 -4.60 -16.92
C GLN A 236 -2.10 -5.52 -15.76
N LEU A 237 -2.78 -5.41 -14.62
CA LEU A 237 -2.53 -6.26 -13.46
C LEU A 237 -2.94 -7.72 -13.74
N GLU A 238 -4.14 -7.95 -14.30
CA GLU A 238 -4.63 -9.30 -14.66
C GLU A 238 -3.73 -9.98 -15.70
N ALA A 239 -3.21 -9.23 -16.68
CA ALA A 239 -2.26 -9.74 -17.66
C ALA A 239 -0.85 -10.00 -17.10
N ALA A 240 -0.50 -9.37 -15.99
CA ALA A 240 0.84 -9.46 -15.42
C ALA A 240 1.07 -10.71 -14.56
N ASN A 241 0.02 -11.22 -13.88
CA ASN A 241 0.18 -12.35 -12.98
C ASN A 241 -1.09 -13.24 -12.95
N ALA A 242 -0.94 -14.50 -13.34
CA ALA A 242 -2.04 -15.48 -13.40
C ALA A 242 -2.59 -15.87 -12.00
N ASN A 243 -1.83 -15.63 -10.93
CA ASN A 243 -2.25 -15.90 -9.55
C ASN A 243 -3.01 -14.72 -8.91
N LEU A 244 -3.29 -13.67 -9.71
CA LEU A 244 -4.07 -12.52 -9.25
C LEU A 244 -5.57 -12.82 -9.29
N THR A 245 -6.21 -12.69 -8.15
CA THR A 245 -7.67 -12.58 -8.02
C THR A 245 -8.04 -11.10 -7.95
N TYR A 246 -8.72 -10.56 -8.97
CA TYR A 246 -9.13 -9.16 -8.99
C TYR A 246 -10.63 -9.06 -8.68
N CYS A 247 -10.97 -8.39 -7.58
CA CYS A 247 -12.34 -8.16 -7.14
C CYS A 247 -12.72 -6.69 -7.35
N LEU A 248 -13.60 -6.43 -8.31
CA LEU A 248 -14.25 -5.13 -8.44
C LEU A 248 -15.56 -5.19 -7.64
N LEU A 249 -15.71 -4.30 -6.66
CA LEU A 249 -16.92 -4.24 -5.83
C LEU A 249 -18.12 -3.78 -6.67
N GLU A 250 -19.32 -4.06 -6.19
CA GLU A 250 -20.53 -3.53 -6.82
C GLU A 250 -20.56 -1.99 -6.74
N LYS A 251 -21.01 -1.33 -7.82
CA LYS A 251 -21.11 0.12 -7.86
C LYS A 251 -22.18 0.62 -6.87
N ARG A 252 -21.77 1.49 -5.96
CA ARG A 252 -22.68 2.18 -5.02
C ARG A 252 -22.47 3.68 -5.11
N GLN A 253 -23.45 4.46 -4.64
CA GLN A 253 -23.29 5.91 -4.49
C GLN A 253 -22.31 6.19 -3.33
N PRO A 254 -21.31 7.07 -3.53
CA PRO A 254 -20.40 7.46 -2.44
C PRO A 254 -21.19 8.12 -1.30
N ARG A 255 -20.83 7.81 -0.07
CA ARG A 255 -21.53 8.32 1.13
C ARG A 255 -21.11 9.74 1.50
N THR A 256 -19.97 10.23 1.03
CA THR A 256 -19.40 11.53 1.42
C THR A 256 -18.80 12.26 0.22
N SER A 257 -18.50 13.55 0.39
CA SER A 257 -17.82 14.39 -0.60
C SER A 257 -16.29 14.16 -0.71
N ARG A 258 -15.71 13.34 0.20
CA ARG A 258 -14.30 12.94 0.12
C ARG A 258 -14.15 11.75 -0.84
N PRO A 259 -12.94 11.40 -1.27
CA PRO A 259 -12.70 10.20 -2.08
C PRO A 259 -12.94 8.89 -1.27
N SER A 260 -14.14 8.79 -0.69
CA SER A 260 -14.54 7.73 0.23
C SER A 260 -14.45 6.34 -0.40
N ALA A 261 -14.67 6.25 -1.71
CA ALA A 261 -14.54 5.00 -2.46
C ALA A 261 -13.09 4.48 -2.48
N HIS A 262 -12.09 5.36 -2.47
CA HIS A 262 -10.69 4.96 -2.38
C HIS A 262 -10.34 4.33 -1.03
N TYR A 263 -10.99 4.79 0.05
CA TYR A 263 -10.79 4.28 1.41
C TYR A 263 -11.83 3.22 1.81
N PHE A 264 -12.70 2.81 0.88
CA PHE A 264 -13.77 1.82 1.12
C PHE A 264 -14.75 2.22 2.24
N ASP A 265 -14.98 3.51 2.45
CA ASP A 265 -15.84 4.01 3.53
C ASP A 265 -17.24 3.38 3.50
N GLY A 266 -17.58 2.66 4.59
CA GLY A 266 -18.84 1.93 4.74
C GLY A 266 -18.91 0.63 3.92
N ARG A 267 -17.77 0.13 3.44
CA ARG A 267 -17.64 -1.16 2.75
C ARG A 267 -16.68 -2.12 3.47
N GLU A 268 -16.22 -1.76 4.65
CA GLU A 268 -15.27 -2.52 5.44
C GLU A 268 -15.72 -3.98 5.67
N PRO A 269 -17.00 -4.25 6.00
CA PRO A 269 -17.45 -5.63 6.16
C PRO A 269 -17.36 -6.45 4.86
N GLU A 270 -17.61 -5.82 3.70
CA GLU A 270 -17.55 -6.47 2.39
C GLU A 270 -16.11 -6.85 2.03
N ILE A 271 -15.16 -5.91 2.18
CA ILE A 271 -13.75 -6.17 1.87
C ILE A 271 -13.12 -7.17 2.84
N VAL A 272 -13.49 -7.13 4.12
CA VAL A 272 -13.05 -8.14 5.10
C VAL A 272 -13.60 -9.51 4.74
N ALA A 273 -14.88 -9.63 4.41
CA ALA A 273 -15.49 -10.90 4.02
C ALA A 273 -14.80 -11.49 2.77
N LEU A 274 -14.51 -10.67 1.75
CA LEU A 274 -13.77 -11.10 0.56
C LEU A 274 -12.36 -11.59 0.90
N THR A 275 -11.67 -10.86 1.77
CA THR A 275 -10.33 -11.21 2.24
C THR A 275 -10.33 -12.55 2.96
N LEU A 276 -11.23 -12.74 3.93
CA LEU A 276 -11.32 -13.98 4.71
C LEU A 276 -11.71 -15.19 3.85
N GLN A 277 -12.66 -15.02 2.92
CA GLN A 277 -13.03 -16.08 1.97
C GLN A 277 -11.85 -16.48 1.07
N TRP A 278 -11.06 -15.51 0.63
CA TRP A 278 -9.90 -15.78 -0.21
C TRP A 278 -8.78 -16.48 0.58
N LEU A 279 -8.46 -16.02 1.79
CA LEU A 279 -7.48 -16.68 2.66
C LEU A 279 -7.87 -18.12 3.00
N ALA A 280 -9.16 -18.37 3.25
CA ALA A 280 -9.68 -19.73 3.50
C ALA A 280 -9.49 -20.65 2.28
N LYS A 281 -9.72 -20.17 1.06
CA LYS A 281 -9.48 -20.94 -0.19
C LYS A 281 -8.00 -21.30 -0.38
N LEU A 282 -7.08 -20.48 0.12
CA LEU A 282 -5.65 -20.73 0.07
C LEU A 282 -5.14 -21.66 1.19
N GLY A 283 -5.99 -22.03 2.14
CA GLY A 283 -5.57 -22.77 3.34
C GLY A 283 -4.70 -21.97 4.30
N LEU A 284 -4.71 -20.65 4.18
CA LEU A 284 -3.97 -19.73 5.06
C LEU A 284 -4.84 -19.42 6.30
N ALA A 285 -5.14 -20.45 7.08
CA ALA A 285 -5.88 -20.29 8.34
C ALA A 285 -5.03 -19.55 9.40
N PRO A 286 -5.68 -18.88 10.37
CA PRO A 286 -4.96 -18.15 11.41
C PRO A 286 -4.14 -19.07 12.34
N ASN A 287 -4.60 -20.32 12.56
CA ASN A 287 -4.02 -21.34 13.45
C ASN A 287 -3.81 -22.66 12.74
#